data_ee194e15a126b6d7f7e2643baf47eef5
#
_entry.id   ee194e15a126b6d7f7e2643baf47eef5
#
_cell.length_a   1.000
_cell.length_b   1.000
_cell.length_c   1.000
_cell.angle_alpha   90.00
_cell.angle_beta   90.00
_cell.angle_gamma   90.00
#
_symmetry.space_group_name_H-M   'P 1'
#
loop_
_entity.id
_entity.type
_entity.pdbx_description
1 polymer ?
#
loop_
_entity_poly.entity_id
_entity_poly.type
_entity_poly.pdbx_seq_one_letter_code
_entity_poly.pdbx_strand_id
1 'polypeptide(L)'
;MKIFLRILLIIGIILAIVGIAFVGYGFYRKATVDIPNPIATMEVEGYGTIKIELYPDMAPNTVTNFIRLANRGFYDGLTFHRVIPDFMIQGGDASGDGTGSPKLSDIMDDVTEDKEYNIDGEFIANGYTNNTIKHEKGVIAMARSDYSSIDPSLVEEGYNSAGSQFFIMTEDNDSLDGLYAPFGKVIEGMDVVEKIENVEVTYRSSELESGEEAPKDEEGNELTADMPLEPPVITSLTVETYGV
;
A
#
# COMPACT_ATOMS: atom_id res chain seq x y z
N MET A 1 50.82 5.20 -37.53
CA MET A 1 49.56 5.99 -37.36
C MET A 1 48.35 5.30 -37.99
N LYS A 2 48.32 4.89 -39.26
CA LYS A 2 47.14 4.27 -39.91
C LYS A 2 46.72 2.91 -39.30
N ILE A 3 47.66 2.06 -38.85
CA ILE A 3 47.39 0.76 -38.24
C ILE A 3 46.79 0.94 -36.86
N PHE A 4 47.32 1.86 -36.05
CA PHE A 4 46.78 2.18 -34.70
C PHE A 4 45.33 2.69 -34.75
N LEU A 5 45.02 3.56 -35.72
CA LEU A 5 43.66 4.07 -35.91
C LEU A 5 42.69 2.96 -36.33
N ARG A 6 43.12 1.99 -37.14
CA ARG A 6 42.29 0.82 -37.50
C ARG A 6 42.01 -0.09 -36.30
N ILE A 7 43.00 -0.30 -35.42
CA ILE A 7 42.84 -1.10 -34.23
C ILE A 7 41.83 -0.42 -33.27
N LEU A 8 41.93 0.90 -33.04
CA LEU A 8 40.98 1.66 -32.25
C LEU A 8 39.55 1.59 -32.80
N LEU A 9 39.41 1.68 -34.13
CA LEU A 9 38.10 1.55 -34.79
C LEU A 9 37.50 0.15 -34.58
N ILE A 10 38.29 -0.91 -34.69
CA ILE A 10 37.83 -2.29 -34.47
C ILE A 10 37.41 -2.49 -33.03
N ILE A 11 38.19 -1.99 -32.06
CA ILE A 11 37.82 -2.05 -30.63
C ILE A 11 36.52 -1.30 -30.37
N GLY A 12 36.33 -0.12 -30.95
CA GLY A 12 35.10 0.64 -30.84
C GLY A 12 33.88 -0.10 -31.38
N ILE A 13 34.01 -0.77 -32.52
CA ILE A 13 32.94 -1.59 -33.11
C ILE A 13 32.60 -2.80 -32.20
N ILE A 14 33.64 -3.49 -31.70
CA ILE A 14 33.42 -4.63 -30.79
C ILE A 14 32.66 -4.18 -29.50
N LEU A 15 33.07 -3.07 -28.91
CA LEU A 15 32.39 -2.52 -27.71
C LEU A 15 30.95 -2.13 -28.03
N ALA A 16 30.69 -1.55 -29.18
CA ALA A 16 29.32 -1.23 -29.61
C ALA A 16 28.45 -2.48 -29.79
N ILE A 17 29.00 -3.53 -30.42
CA ILE A 17 28.28 -4.82 -30.59
C ILE A 17 28.00 -5.47 -29.23
N VAL A 18 28.97 -5.48 -28.33
CA VAL A 18 28.79 -6.02 -26.97
C VAL A 18 27.73 -5.21 -26.21
N GLY A 19 27.74 -3.88 -26.33
CA GLY A 19 26.72 -3.03 -25.73
C GLY A 19 25.31 -3.31 -26.27
N ILE A 20 25.16 -3.45 -27.58
CA ILE A 20 23.88 -3.80 -28.22
C ILE A 20 23.41 -5.20 -27.78
N ALA A 21 24.33 -6.19 -27.72
CA ALA A 21 24.01 -7.54 -27.28
C ALA A 21 23.58 -7.56 -25.81
N PHE A 22 24.23 -6.78 -24.95
CA PHE A 22 23.87 -6.67 -23.54
C PHE A 22 22.49 -6.04 -23.35
N VAL A 23 22.20 -4.96 -24.06
CA VAL A 23 20.88 -4.32 -24.06
C VAL A 23 19.83 -5.27 -24.62
N GLY A 24 20.11 -5.91 -25.75
CA GLY A 24 19.21 -6.89 -26.38
C GLY A 24 18.93 -8.10 -25.46
N TYR A 25 19.94 -8.58 -24.73
CA TYR A 25 19.78 -9.64 -23.74
C TYR A 25 18.91 -9.19 -22.55
N GLY A 26 19.07 -7.93 -22.11
CA GLY A 26 18.22 -7.35 -21.06
C GLY A 26 16.74 -7.30 -21.48
N PHE A 27 16.47 -6.84 -22.71
CA PHE A 27 15.11 -6.86 -23.27
C PHE A 27 14.58 -8.29 -23.46
N TYR A 28 15.42 -9.21 -23.94
CA TYR A 28 15.05 -10.63 -24.09
C TYR A 28 14.69 -11.24 -22.72
N ARG A 29 15.51 -11.02 -21.68
CA ARG A 29 15.21 -11.51 -20.32
C ARG A 29 13.89 -10.91 -19.79
N LYS A 30 13.69 -9.62 -19.93
CA LYS A 30 12.45 -8.95 -19.49
C LYS A 30 11.21 -9.51 -20.21
N ALA A 31 11.35 -9.91 -21.48
CA ALA A 31 10.25 -10.46 -22.28
C ALA A 31 10.00 -11.96 -22.08
N THR A 32 10.97 -12.71 -21.50
CA THR A 32 10.91 -14.19 -21.44
C THR A 32 10.97 -14.75 -20.03
N VAL A 33 11.36 -13.95 -19.03
CA VAL A 33 11.34 -14.35 -17.62
C VAL A 33 10.05 -13.81 -17.03
N ASP A 34 9.09 -14.70 -16.83
CA ASP A 34 7.89 -14.42 -16.06
C ASP A 34 8.30 -14.36 -14.58
N ILE A 35 8.44 -13.15 -14.03
CA ILE A 35 8.74 -12.95 -12.61
C ILE A 35 7.37 -12.91 -11.93
N PRO A 36 7.06 -13.89 -11.06
CA PRO A 36 5.79 -13.91 -10.37
C PRO A 36 5.64 -12.66 -9.49
N ASN A 37 4.41 -12.22 -9.32
CA ASN A 37 4.09 -11.13 -8.43
C ASN A 37 4.52 -11.45 -6.99
N PRO A 38 5.01 -10.47 -6.22
CA PRO A 38 5.33 -10.65 -4.81
C PRO A 38 4.10 -11.06 -4.01
N ILE A 39 4.29 -11.94 -3.02
CA ILE A 39 3.22 -12.39 -2.12
C ILE A 39 3.51 -11.85 -0.72
N ALA A 40 2.58 -11.06 -0.19
CA ALA A 40 2.58 -10.66 1.21
C ALA A 40 1.85 -11.71 2.03
N THR A 41 2.48 -12.10 3.17
CA THR A 41 1.87 -12.98 4.18
C THR A 41 1.71 -12.18 5.45
N MET A 42 0.48 -12.01 5.89
CA MET A 42 0.08 -11.27 7.09
C MET A 42 -0.53 -12.24 8.09
N GLU A 43 0.04 -12.31 9.29
CA GLU A 43 -0.51 -13.08 10.41
C GLU A 43 -1.27 -12.14 11.34
N VAL A 44 -2.52 -12.48 11.67
CA VAL A 44 -3.37 -11.70 12.56
C VAL A 44 -3.70 -12.53 13.80
N GLU A 45 -3.39 -11.99 14.98
CA GLU A 45 -3.50 -12.68 16.27
C GLU A 45 -4.93 -13.19 16.50
N GLY A 46 -5.06 -14.50 16.73
CA GLY A 46 -6.35 -15.15 16.97
C GLY A 46 -7.28 -15.30 15.76
N TYR A 47 -6.95 -14.71 14.60
CA TYR A 47 -7.78 -14.76 13.39
C TYR A 47 -7.21 -15.68 12.32
N GLY A 48 -5.88 -15.63 12.06
CA GLY A 48 -5.19 -16.47 11.08
C GLY A 48 -4.34 -15.69 10.09
N THR A 49 -4.11 -16.30 8.94
CA THR A 49 -3.20 -15.80 7.89
C THR A 49 -3.99 -15.23 6.72
N ILE A 50 -3.56 -14.07 6.22
CA ILE A 50 -4.03 -13.45 4.98
C ILE A 50 -2.86 -13.42 4.01
N LYS A 51 -3.02 -13.97 2.78
CA LYS A 51 -2.03 -13.84 1.71
C LYS A 51 -2.54 -12.93 0.61
N ILE A 52 -1.69 -12.00 0.19
CA ILE A 52 -2.01 -10.94 -0.74
C ILE A 52 -1.01 -10.96 -1.89
N GLU A 53 -1.49 -11.12 -3.12
CA GLU A 53 -0.69 -10.91 -4.31
C GLU A 53 -0.59 -9.42 -4.59
N LEU A 54 0.65 -8.91 -4.76
CA LEU A 54 0.93 -7.49 -5.01
C LEU A 54 1.18 -7.25 -6.50
N TYR A 55 0.75 -6.12 -7.03
CA TYR A 55 0.79 -5.79 -8.45
C TYR A 55 1.75 -4.62 -8.75
N PRO A 56 3.09 -4.85 -8.77
CA PRO A 56 4.09 -3.80 -8.98
C PRO A 56 3.99 -3.12 -10.36
N ASP A 57 3.42 -3.78 -11.36
CA ASP A 57 3.21 -3.18 -12.69
C ASP A 57 2.06 -2.14 -12.67
N MET A 58 1.15 -2.22 -11.72
CA MET A 58 0.01 -1.32 -11.56
C MET A 58 0.31 -0.15 -10.63
N ALA A 59 1.05 -0.39 -9.53
CA ALA A 59 1.38 0.62 -8.52
C ALA A 59 2.82 0.43 -7.99
N PRO A 60 3.86 0.70 -8.80
CA PRO A 60 5.25 0.36 -8.48
C PRO A 60 5.79 1.06 -7.23
N ASN A 61 5.50 2.34 -7.01
CA ASN A 61 5.95 3.06 -5.82
C ASN A 61 5.22 2.57 -4.57
N THR A 62 3.92 2.38 -4.66
CA THR A 62 3.07 1.86 -3.58
C THR A 62 3.53 0.47 -3.14
N VAL A 63 3.70 -0.46 -4.10
CA VAL A 63 4.18 -1.82 -3.81
C VAL A 63 5.59 -1.80 -3.22
N THR A 64 6.50 -0.99 -3.78
CA THR A 64 7.87 -0.87 -3.25
C THR A 64 7.88 -0.35 -1.82
N ASN A 65 7.08 0.68 -1.52
CA ASN A 65 6.94 1.24 -0.18
C ASN A 65 6.39 0.19 0.80
N PHE A 66 5.30 -0.48 0.44
CA PHE A 66 4.67 -1.52 1.25
C PHE A 66 5.63 -2.66 1.56
N ILE A 67 6.38 -3.17 0.55
CA ILE A 67 7.39 -4.22 0.73
C ILE A 67 8.50 -3.77 1.70
N ARG A 68 8.99 -2.54 1.57
CA ARG A 68 10.04 -2.02 2.46
C ARG A 68 9.59 -1.96 3.91
N LEU A 69 8.41 -1.42 4.14
CA LEU A 69 7.81 -1.35 5.49
C LEU A 69 7.58 -2.75 6.06
N ALA A 70 6.97 -3.65 5.28
CA ALA A 70 6.68 -5.02 5.69
C ALA A 70 7.95 -5.79 6.06
N ASN A 71 8.95 -5.81 5.19
CA ASN A 71 10.17 -6.60 5.40
C ASN A 71 11.13 -5.98 6.45
N ARG A 72 10.83 -4.80 6.96
CA ARG A 72 11.51 -4.19 8.12
C ARG A 72 10.73 -4.33 9.42
N GLY A 73 9.58 -5.03 9.39
CA GLY A 73 8.74 -5.29 10.56
C GLY A 73 7.93 -4.09 11.03
N PHE A 74 7.75 -3.06 10.17
CA PHE A 74 6.97 -1.87 10.53
C PHE A 74 5.54 -2.20 10.94
N TYR A 75 4.93 -3.18 10.28
CA TYR A 75 3.54 -3.55 10.53
C TYR A 75 3.36 -4.48 11.74
N ASP A 76 4.44 -5.02 12.30
CA ASP A 76 4.38 -5.97 13.42
C ASP A 76 3.91 -5.24 14.69
N GLY A 77 2.82 -5.71 15.26
CA GLY A 77 2.15 -5.09 16.41
C GLY A 77 1.14 -3.99 16.07
N LEU A 78 1.03 -3.57 14.80
CA LEU A 78 -0.01 -2.63 14.37
C LEU A 78 -1.37 -3.32 14.30
N THR A 79 -2.43 -2.51 14.30
CA THR A 79 -3.81 -3.00 14.39
C THR A 79 -4.64 -2.65 13.16
N PHE A 80 -5.74 -3.37 13.00
CA PHE A 80 -6.87 -2.89 12.22
C PHE A 80 -7.66 -1.93 13.10
N HIS A 81 -7.45 -0.64 12.90
CA HIS A 81 -7.98 0.44 13.75
C HIS A 81 -9.35 0.96 13.30
N ARG A 82 -9.79 0.61 12.08
CA ARG A 82 -11.10 1.00 11.54
C ARG A 82 -11.70 -0.14 10.74
N VAL A 83 -12.96 -0.46 11.04
CA VAL A 83 -13.70 -1.58 10.44
C VAL A 83 -15.12 -1.16 10.11
N ILE A 84 -15.46 -1.20 8.82
CA ILE A 84 -16.83 -0.91 8.34
C ILE A 84 -17.33 -2.13 7.57
N PRO A 85 -18.36 -2.83 8.08
CA PRO A 85 -18.99 -3.96 7.41
C PRO A 85 -19.52 -3.58 6.02
N ASP A 86 -19.48 -4.56 5.11
CA ASP A 86 -19.90 -4.40 3.71
C ASP A 86 -19.13 -3.27 2.99
N PHE A 87 -17.92 -2.94 3.47
CA PHE A 87 -17.07 -1.94 2.86
C PHE A 87 -15.58 -2.30 2.94
N MET A 88 -14.92 -2.15 4.13
CA MET A 88 -13.49 -2.39 4.25
C MET A 88 -13.03 -2.60 5.69
N ILE A 89 -11.83 -3.18 5.84
CA ILE A 89 -11.04 -3.15 7.07
C ILE A 89 -9.76 -2.34 6.81
N GLN A 90 -9.41 -1.41 7.69
CA GLN A 90 -8.27 -0.50 7.55
C GLN A 90 -7.26 -0.70 8.68
N GLY A 91 -5.98 -0.80 8.31
CA GLY A 91 -4.87 -0.97 9.25
C GLY A 91 -3.59 -0.27 8.77
N GLY A 92 -2.47 -0.58 9.42
CA GLY A 92 -1.16 -0.04 9.03
C GLY A 92 -0.86 1.36 9.55
N ASP A 93 -1.60 1.82 10.55
CA ASP A 93 -1.37 3.08 11.23
C ASP A 93 -0.46 2.90 12.45
N ALA A 94 0.68 3.61 12.49
CA ALA A 94 1.64 3.55 13.58
C ALA A 94 1.08 4.11 14.91
N SER A 95 0.11 5.02 14.85
CA SER A 95 -0.55 5.63 16.01
C SER A 95 -1.79 4.84 16.47
N GLY A 96 -2.41 4.06 15.57
CA GLY A 96 -3.61 3.26 15.86
C GLY A 96 -4.91 4.07 15.96
N ASP A 97 -4.88 5.36 15.60
CA ASP A 97 -6.01 6.28 15.66
C ASP A 97 -6.41 6.90 14.31
N GLY A 98 -5.76 6.46 13.22
CA GLY A 98 -5.97 6.94 11.86
C GLY A 98 -5.06 8.12 11.45
N THR A 99 -4.23 8.65 12.36
CA THR A 99 -3.42 9.86 12.11
C THR A 99 -1.94 9.59 11.86
N GLY A 100 -1.46 8.37 12.14
CA GLY A 100 -0.04 8.02 12.06
C GLY A 100 0.47 7.89 10.62
N SER A 101 1.73 8.26 10.44
CA SER A 101 2.49 8.14 9.20
C SER A 101 3.82 7.42 9.44
N PRO A 102 4.38 6.75 8.44
CA PRO A 102 5.69 6.13 8.55
C PRO A 102 6.78 7.20 8.52
N LYS A 103 7.96 6.86 9.09
CA LYS A 103 9.15 7.72 9.10
C LYS A 103 10.23 7.17 8.18
N LEU A 104 11.18 8.01 7.82
CA LEU A 104 12.30 7.60 6.96
C LEU A 104 13.11 6.45 7.55
N SER A 105 13.25 6.38 8.89
CA SER A 105 13.91 5.28 9.59
C SER A 105 13.22 3.91 9.40
N ASP A 106 11.92 3.93 9.09
CA ASP A 106 11.15 2.70 8.88
C ASP A 106 11.50 2.02 7.54
N ILE A 107 12.09 2.75 6.59
CA ILE A 107 12.43 2.23 5.25
C ILE A 107 13.91 2.29 4.89
N MET A 108 14.75 2.97 5.66
CA MET A 108 16.19 3.10 5.39
C MET A 108 17.00 3.23 6.67
N ASP A 109 18.29 2.88 6.59
CA ASP A 109 19.27 3.05 7.66
C ASP A 109 19.95 4.43 7.56
N ASP A 110 20.68 4.83 8.62
CA ASP A 110 21.51 6.05 8.66
C ASP A 110 20.76 7.37 8.35
N VAL A 111 19.51 7.48 8.81
CA VAL A 111 18.70 8.67 8.66
C VAL A 111 19.25 9.80 9.54
N THR A 112 19.63 10.93 8.93
CA THR A 112 20.15 12.10 9.68
C THR A 112 19.04 12.93 10.31
N GLU A 113 17.85 12.94 9.73
CA GLU A 113 16.65 13.60 10.23
C GLU A 113 15.45 12.69 10.00
N ASP A 114 14.93 12.13 11.08
CA ASP A 114 13.83 11.16 11.02
C ASP A 114 12.48 11.89 10.90
N LYS A 115 12.02 12.01 9.66
CA LYS A 115 10.77 12.69 9.30
C LYS A 115 9.74 11.69 8.82
N GLU A 116 8.49 11.99 9.09
CA GLU A 116 7.37 11.38 8.39
C GLU A 116 7.48 11.65 6.88
N TYR A 117 7.02 10.70 6.09
CA TYR A 117 6.99 10.83 4.65
C TYR A 117 5.70 10.27 4.07
N ASN A 118 5.36 10.75 2.89
CA ASN A 118 4.25 10.27 2.07
C ASN A 118 4.76 9.85 0.71
N ILE A 119 3.94 9.11 -0.02
CA ILE A 119 4.17 8.70 -1.40
C ILE A 119 3.10 9.29 -2.30
N ASP A 120 3.46 9.53 -3.55
CA ASP A 120 2.52 9.98 -4.57
C ASP A 120 1.44 8.92 -4.83
N GLY A 121 0.19 9.36 -4.93
CA GLY A 121 -0.93 8.47 -5.20
C GLY A 121 -0.93 7.96 -6.64
N GLU A 122 -0.84 6.64 -6.82
CA GLU A 122 -0.80 5.97 -8.12
C GLU A 122 -2.21 5.59 -8.58
N PHE A 123 -3.04 6.60 -8.91
CA PHE A 123 -4.42 6.45 -9.38
C PHE A 123 -4.83 7.52 -10.39
N ILE A 124 -5.92 7.30 -11.11
CA ILE A 124 -6.33 8.07 -12.29
C ILE A 124 -6.56 9.56 -11.97
N ALA A 125 -7.25 9.89 -10.88
CA ALA A 125 -7.52 11.29 -10.52
C ALA A 125 -6.25 12.08 -10.18
N ASN A 126 -5.16 11.40 -9.80
CA ASN A 126 -3.83 11.99 -9.59
C ASN A 126 -2.94 11.94 -10.87
N GLY A 127 -3.52 11.67 -12.03
CA GLY A 127 -2.80 11.64 -13.31
C GLY A 127 -2.07 10.33 -13.61
N TYR A 128 -2.13 9.32 -12.73
CA TYR A 128 -1.52 8.02 -12.95
C TYR A 128 -2.51 7.05 -13.61
N THR A 129 -2.43 6.94 -14.95
CA THR A 129 -3.43 6.20 -15.75
C THR A 129 -3.18 4.70 -15.89
N ASN A 130 -2.02 4.20 -15.45
CA ASN A 130 -1.67 2.78 -15.59
C ASN A 130 -2.37 1.88 -14.57
N ASN A 131 -2.79 2.43 -13.42
CA ASN A 131 -3.51 1.67 -12.42
C ASN A 131 -4.99 1.59 -12.77
N THR A 132 -5.41 0.44 -13.25
CA THR A 132 -6.79 0.16 -13.69
C THR A 132 -7.49 -0.87 -12.82
N ILE A 133 -6.89 -1.23 -11.67
CA ILE A 133 -7.48 -2.17 -10.72
C ILE A 133 -8.78 -1.57 -10.17
N LYS A 134 -9.81 -2.39 -10.11
CA LYS A 134 -11.11 -2.04 -9.52
C LYS A 134 -11.14 -2.37 -8.04
N HIS A 135 -11.89 -1.60 -7.25
CA HIS A 135 -12.07 -1.86 -5.82
C HIS A 135 -13.11 -2.97 -5.60
N GLU A 136 -12.77 -4.17 -6.06
CA GLU A 136 -13.55 -5.38 -5.82
C GLU A 136 -13.21 -6.00 -4.45
N LYS A 137 -14.07 -6.86 -3.95
CA LYS A 137 -13.84 -7.66 -2.73
C LYS A 137 -12.45 -8.32 -2.75
N GLY A 138 -11.72 -8.16 -1.65
CA GLY A 138 -10.36 -8.66 -1.45
C GLY A 138 -9.25 -7.76 -2.02
N VAL A 139 -9.56 -6.69 -2.75
CA VAL A 139 -8.54 -5.74 -3.20
C VAL A 139 -7.99 -4.95 -2.01
N ILE A 140 -6.65 -4.82 -1.95
CA ILE A 140 -5.96 -3.95 -1.02
C ILE A 140 -5.56 -2.64 -1.72
N ALA A 141 -5.82 -1.51 -1.07
CA ALA A 141 -5.49 -0.18 -1.55
C ALA A 141 -4.87 0.69 -0.44
N MET A 142 -4.09 1.71 -0.81
CA MET A 142 -3.55 2.66 0.15
C MET A 142 -4.62 3.64 0.61
N ALA A 143 -4.70 3.84 1.92
CA ALA A 143 -5.46 4.93 2.50
C ALA A 143 -4.73 6.26 2.28
N ARG A 144 -5.48 7.35 2.22
CA ARG A 144 -5.01 8.72 2.09
C ARG A 144 -5.96 9.68 2.79
N SER A 145 -5.49 10.90 3.05
CA SER A 145 -6.35 11.97 3.56
C SER A 145 -7.27 12.51 2.47
N ASP A 146 -8.49 12.85 2.83
CA ASP A 146 -9.41 13.57 1.96
C ASP A 146 -9.63 14.99 2.50
N TYR A 147 -8.89 15.94 1.94
CA TYR A 147 -9.00 17.35 2.31
C TYR A 147 -10.03 18.11 1.47
N SER A 148 -10.72 17.45 0.52
CA SER A 148 -11.67 18.11 -0.40
C SER A 148 -12.85 18.75 0.32
N SER A 149 -13.26 18.18 1.45
CA SER A 149 -14.33 18.71 2.30
C SER A 149 -13.89 19.90 3.17
N ILE A 150 -12.58 20.06 3.39
CA ILE A 150 -11.98 21.14 4.21
C ILE A 150 -11.62 22.32 3.32
N ASP A 151 -10.82 22.10 2.28
CA ASP A 151 -10.41 23.10 1.31
C ASP A 151 -10.13 22.43 -0.06
N PRO A 152 -10.91 22.78 -1.12
CA PRO A 152 -10.69 22.23 -2.45
C PRO A 152 -9.28 22.46 -3.02
N SER A 153 -8.53 23.46 -2.53
CA SER A 153 -7.15 23.70 -2.96
C SER A 153 -6.15 22.67 -2.44
N LEU A 154 -6.51 21.88 -1.41
CA LEU A 154 -5.70 20.84 -0.79
C LEU A 154 -5.94 19.43 -1.39
N VAL A 155 -6.74 19.33 -2.46
CA VAL A 155 -7.05 18.03 -3.08
C VAL A 155 -5.80 17.30 -3.55
N GLU A 156 -4.86 18.00 -4.19
CA GLU A 156 -3.60 17.41 -4.66
C GLU A 156 -2.70 16.96 -3.48
N GLU A 157 -2.68 17.71 -2.38
CA GLU A 157 -1.98 17.32 -1.16
C GLU A 157 -2.59 16.03 -0.57
N GLY A 158 -3.92 15.95 -0.51
CA GLY A 158 -4.63 14.73 -0.10
C GLY A 158 -4.35 13.53 -1.02
N TYR A 159 -4.22 13.76 -2.32
CA TYR A 159 -3.88 12.70 -3.28
C TYR A 159 -2.48 12.12 -3.04
N ASN A 160 -1.55 12.90 -2.51
CA ASN A 160 -0.15 12.53 -2.24
C ASN A 160 0.14 12.39 -0.73
N SER A 161 -0.88 12.03 0.07
CA SER A 161 -0.77 11.84 1.51
C SER A 161 -0.72 10.38 1.97
N ALA A 162 -0.66 9.42 1.05
CA ALA A 162 -0.52 8.01 1.41
C ALA A 162 0.84 7.74 2.07
N GLY A 163 0.85 6.93 3.13
CA GLY A 163 2.06 6.57 3.87
C GLY A 163 2.18 5.06 4.06
N SER A 164 1.68 4.55 5.17
CA SER A 164 1.67 3.13 5.53
C SER A 164 0.28 2.53 5.65
N GLN A 165 -0.74 3.36 5.85
CA GLN A 165 -2.10 2.87 6.06
C GLN A 165 -2.69 2.28 4.78
N PHE A 166 -3.32 1.13 4.92
CA PHE A 166 -3.98 0.40 3.83
C PHE A 166 -5.38 -0.04 4.26
N PHE A 167 -6.23 -0.34 3.28
CA PHE A 167 -7.51 -0.98 3.53
C PHE A 167 -7.71 -2.17 2.59
N ILE A 168 -8.44 -3.19 3.07
CA ILE A 168 -8.83 -4.37 2.30
C ILE A 168 -10.35 -4.32 2.12
N MET A 169 -10.80 -4.38 0.88
CA MET A 169 -12.22 -4.36 0.52
C MET A 169 -12.92 -5.64 0.99
N THR A 170 -14.06 -5.51 1.64
CA THR A 170 -14.93 -6.63 2.02
C THR A 170 -16.12 -6.81 1.10
N GLU A 171 -16.45 -5.76 0.32
CA GLU A 171 -17.41 -5.76 -0.77
C GLU A 171 -16.89 -4.91 -1.94
N ASP A 172 -17.52 -5.07 -3.12
CA ASP A 172 -17.20 -4.28 -4.31
C ASP A 172 -17.68 -2.83 -4.14
N ASN A 173 -16.82 -1.86 -4.48
CA ASN A 173 -17.19 -0.44 -4.42
C ASN A 173 -16.53 0.37 -5.54
N ASP A 174 -17.23 0.53 -6.65
CA ASP A 174 -16.77 1.25 -7.83
C ASP A 174 -16.66 2.78 -7.63
N SER A 175 -17.22 3.32 -6.54
CA SER A 175 -17.08 4.75 -6.22
C SER A 175 -15.66 5.16 -5.83
N LEU A 176 -14.81 4.20 -5.44
CA LEU A 176 -13.40 4.42 -5.12
C LEU A 176 -12.47 4.34 -6.34
N ASP A 177 -12.98 3.84 -7.47
CA ASP A 177 -12.18 3.60 -8.66
C ASP A 177 -11.55 4.88 -9.21
N GLY A 178 -10.25 4.83 -9.39
CA GLY A 178 -9.46 5.98 -9.85
C GLY A 178 -9.27 7.10 -8.82
N LEU A 179 -9.73 6.95 -7.57
CA LEU A 179 -9.56 7.90 -6.47
C LEU A 179 -8.60 7.45 -5.39
N TYR A 180 -8.28 6.16 -5.35
CA TYR A 180 -7.31 5.53 -4.44
C TYR A 180 -6.32 4.69 -5.26
N ALA A 181 -5.24 4.22 -4.62
CA ALA A 181 -4.19 3.41 -5.24
C ALA A 181 -4.33 1.93 -4.82
N PRO A 182 -5.13 1.11 -5.53
CA PRO A 182 -5.15 -0.34 -5.32
C PRO A 182 -3.82 -0.92 -5.81
N PHE A 183 -3.25 -1.87 -5.04
CA PHE A 183 -1.92 -2.39 -5.32
C PHE A 183 -1.76 -3.91 -5.15
N GLY A 184 -2.85 -4.63 -4.85
CA GLY A 184 -2.86 -6.08 -4.69
C GLY A 184 -4.25 -6.63 -4.45
N LYS A 185 -4.32 -7.97 -4.28
CA LYS A 185 -5.57 -8.67 -3.97
C LYS A 185 -5.30 -9.86 -3.04
N VAL A 186 -6.18 -10.08 -2.08
CA VAL A 186 -6.20 -11.26 -1.22
C VAL A 186 -6.41 -12.51 -2.08
N ILE A 187 -5.50 -13.47 -1.98
CA ILE A 187 -5.54 -14.75 -2.69
C ILE A 187 -5.84 -15.92 -1.76
N GLU A 188 -5.54 -15.77 -0.45
CA GLU A 188 -5.89 -16.73 0.61
C GLU A 188 -6.26 -15.97 1.88
N GLY A 189 -7.18 -16.49 2.69
CA GLY A 189 -7.55 -15.91 3.99
C GLY A 189 -8.64 -14.83 3.90
N MET A 190 -9.47 -14.82 2.87
CA MET A 190 -10.63 -13.92 2.81
C MET A 190 -11.61 -14.15 3.96
N ASP A 191 -11.72 -15.39 4.46
CA ASP A 191 -12.50 -15.72 5.67
C ASP A 191 -11.93 -15.09 6.95
N VAL A 192 -10.61 -14.81 6.99
CA VAL A 192 -9.97 -14.05 8.08
C VAL A 192 -10.37 -12.56 8.00
N VAL A 193 -10.36 -11.98 6.80
CA VAL A 193 -10.83 -10.62 6.55
C VAL A 193 -12.28 -10.45 6.97
N GLU A 194 -13.15 -11.41 6.59
CA GLU A 194 -14.57 -11.41 6.95
C GLU A 194 -14.82 -11.57 8.47
N LYS A 195 -13.96 -12.29 9.20
CA LYS A 195 -14.04 -12.35 10.66
C LYS A 195 -13.65 -11.02 11.30
N ILE A 196 -12.61 -10.35 10.78
CA ILE A 196 -12.20 -9.02 11.24
C ILE A 196 -13.28 -7.98 10.95
N GLU A 197 -13.93 -8.05 9.80
CA GLU A 197 -15.03 -7.16 9.42
C GLU A 197 -16.17 -7.15 10.42
N ASN A 198 -16.39 -8.28 11.12
CA ASN A 198 -17.51 -8.48 12.03
C ASN A 198 -17.16 -8.26 13.51
N VAL A 199 -16.01 -7.66 13.84
CA VAL A 199 -15.66 -7.34 15.23
C VAL A 199 -16.57 -6.24 15.77
N GLU A 200 -16.73 -6.23 17.08
CA GLU A 200 -17.49 -5.19 17.78
C GLU A 200 -16.71 -3.87 17.76
N VAL A 201 -17.39 -2.78 17.44
CA VAL A 201 -16.79 -1.43 17.37
C VAL A 201 -17.44 -0.49 18.37
N THR A 202 -16.82 0.65 18.61
CA THR A 202 -17.30 1.73 19.51
C THR A 202 -18.72 2.17 19.19
N TYR A 203 -18.95 2.53 17.92
CA TYR A 203 -20.25 2.77 17.29
C TYR A 203 -20.06 2.81 15.77
N ARG A 204 -21.13 2.64 15.02
CA ARG A 204 -21.07 2.73 13.55
C ARG A 204 -21.28 4.16 13.09
N SER A 205 -20.41 4.66 12.23
CA SER A 205 -20.56 6.01 11.65
C SER A 205 -21.88 6.19 10.90
N SER A 206 -22.40 5.09 10.33
CA SER A 206 -23.70 5.06 9.63
C SER A 206 -24.92 5.17 10.55
N GLU A 207 -24.76 5.01 11.86
CA GLU A 207 -25.83 5.10 12.84
C GLU A 207 -26.05 6.53 13.36
N LEU A 208 -25.07 7.43 13.13
CA LEU A 208 -25.23 8.85 13.51
C LEU A 208 -26.00 9.62 12.42
N GLU A 209 -27.05 10.32 12.85
CA GLU A 209 -27.73 11.27 11.98
C GLU A 209 -26.89 12.54 11.78
N SER A 210 -27.11 13.23 10.66
CA SER A 210 -26.38 14.47 10.37
C SER A 210 -26.65 15.54 11.43
N GLY A 211 -25.58 15.88 12.20
CA GLY A 211 -25.65 16.87 13.28
C GLY A 211 -25.78 16.27 14.67
N GLU A 212 -25.82 14.94 14.81
CA GLU A 212 -25.67 14.28 16.10
C GLU A 212 -24.21 14.35 16.59
N GLU A 213 -24.03 14.53 17.91
CA GLU A 213 -22.70 14.48 18.54
C GLU A 213 -22.26 13.01 18.69
N ALA A 214 -20.95 12.77 18.50
CA ALA A 214 -20.37 11.45 18.74
C ALA A 214 -20.63 10.99 20.20
N PRO A 215 -20.85 9.69 20.43
CA PRO A 215 -20.90 9.13 21.77
C PRO A 215 -19.60 9.44 22.54
N LYS A 216 -19.69 9.54 23.85
CA LYS A 216 -18.56 9.85 24.74
C LYS A 216 -18.26 8.70 25.66
N ASP A 217 -17.01 8.52 26.04
CA ASP A 217 -16.56 7.59 27.06
C ASP A 217 -16.95 8.07 28.48
N GLU A 218 -16.61 7.27 29.49
CA GLU A 218 -16.89 7.60 30.89
C GLU A 218 -16.15 8.86 31.37
N GLU A 219 -15.09 9.26 30.69
CA GLU A 219 -14.25 10.43 30.99
C GLU A 219 -14.72 11.68 30.24
N GLY A 220 -15.68 11.51 29.29
CA GLY A 220 -16.28 12.59 28.52
C GLY A 220 -15.56 12.89 27.19
N ASN A 221 -14.61 12.05 26.77
CA ASN A 221 -13.96 12.16 25.44
C ASN A 221 -14.86 11.57 24.37
N GLU A 222 -14.85 12.18 23.18
CA GLU A 222 -15.59 11.65 22.04
C GLU A 222 -14.98 10.33 21.57
N LEU A 223 -15.83 9.31 21.35
CA LEU A 223 -15.42 8.03 20.79
C LEU A 223 -15.16 8.18 19.29
N THR A 224 -14.20 7.42 18.78
CA THR A 224 -13.93 7.32 17.32
C THR A 224 -14.88 6.30 16.71
N ALA A 225 -15.58 6.68 15.65
CA ALA A 225 -16.47 5.79 14.90
C ALA A 225 -15.74 4.62 14.26
N ASP A 226 -16.41 3.48 14.12
CA ASP A 226 -15.94 2.29 13.43
C ASP A 226 -14.60 1.71 13.98
N MET A 227 -14.20 2.14 15.16
CA MET A 227 -13.00 1.67 15.85
C MET A 227 -13.32 0.38 16.63
N PRO A 228 -12.62 -0.74 16.36
CA PRO A 228 -12.81 -1.98 17.12
C PRO A 228 -12.57 -1.78 18.62
N LEU A 229 -13.46 -2.35 19.48
CA LEU A 229 -13.26 -2.36 20.93
C LEU A 229 -12.02 -3.16 21.33
N GLU A 230 -11.77 -4.26 20.63
CA GLU A 230 -10.54 -5.06 20.72
C GLU A 230 -9.90 -5.10 19.34
N PRO A 231 -9.01 -4.14 18.98
CA PRO A 231 -8.45 -4.05 17.65
C PRO A 231 -7.63 -5.29 17.28
N PRO A 232 -7.93 -6.01 16.16
CA PRO A 232 -7.14 -7.14 15.72
C PRO A 232 -5.69 -6.73 15.42
N VAL A 233 -4.71 -7.49 15.94
CA VAL A 233 -3.29 -7.18 15.89
C VAL A 233 -2.61 -7.95 14.76
N ILE A 234 -1.85 -7.28 13.92
CA ILE A 234 -0.95 -7.88 12.94
C ILE A 234 0.30 -8.33 13.70
N THR A 235 0.50 -9.64 13.86
CA THR A 235 1.67 -10.17 14.57
C THR A 235 2.91 -10.22 13.70
N SER A 236 2.75 -10.38 12.40
CA SER A 236 3.82 -10.24 11.41
C SER A 236 3.26 -9.96 10.02
N LEU A 237 4.02 -9.19 9.23
CA LEU A 237 3.77 -9.00 7.81
C LEU A 237 5.08 -9.07 7.04
N THR A 238 5.21 -10.05 6.16
CA THR A 238 6.41 -10.25 5.33
C THR A 238 6.05 -10.40 3.87
N VAL A 239 6.95 -10.02 2.98
CA VAL A 239 6.73 -10.14 1.53
C VAL A 239 7.86 -10.94 0.91
N GLU A 240 7.48 -12.02 0.21
CA GLU A 240 8.41 -12.79 -0.62
C GLU A 240 8.60 -12.07 -1.95
N THR A 241 9.86 -11.72 -2.25
CA THR A 241 10.24 -11.10 -3.52
C THR A 241 11.02 -12.09 -4.37
N TYR A 242 10.52 -12.39 -5.57
CA TYR A 242 11.15 -13.33 -6.48
C TYR A 242 12.19 -12.63 -7.36
N GLY A 243 13.45 -12.63 -6.92
CA GLY A 243 14.59 -12.36 -7.81
C GLY A 243 14.90 -10.90 -8.12
N VAL A 244 14.75 -10.01 -7.15
CA VAL A 244 15.30 -8.63 -7.22
C VAL A 244 16.51 -8.53 -6.33
#